data_8a51d018488ab7dd6c32c8922b9c1a60
#
_entry.id   8a51d018488ab7dd6c32c8922b9c1a60
#
_cell.length_a   1.000
_cell.length_b   1.000
_cell.length_c   1.000
_cell.angle_alpha   90.00
_cell.angle_beta   90.00
_cell.angle_gamma   90.00
#
_symmetry.space_group_name_H-M   'P 1'
#
loop_
_entity.id
_entity.type
_entity.pdbx_description
1 polymer ?
#
loop_
_entity_poly.entity_id
_entity_poly.type
_entity_poly.pdbx_seq_one_letter_code
_entity_poly.pdbx_strand_id
1 'polypeptide(L)'
;YDGQLGPYILMPGIAVIGYVYGALFFGTFLRRSRAHTVADFFGQRFNSHKVQQAAGLTIIVGLGGYLLVVTQGAAILLTELTGLSYFEGIILAWLSYTLFTLYSGSKGVILTDTLMFLLFCVATVFFVFYIVDGMGGVAKAVEDLTQLQSKPDIAAWHGTVGAGTEWPTAKDYLIWSLIMDMSWGFVYAVGPWQSSRHLMARDEHVVIRAAVYACFAVALMQVLVYGIGGLINLANPEISPSETVMIWAAKNLVPSFLGAMLLAGIMAAALSSASTFLSLIGFSVSNDIVVRKKQLTVNASRIAMCVTGIVVLVLCFIFPPNVFWLMLFIGTVFASSWGPVGFMSIWSKSITADGAFWGIVTGFFGNVIPALFDYIGFISLPSYLNPALIGASISLVTIIYIS
;
A
#
# COMPACT_ATOMS: atom_id res chain seq x y z
N TYR A 1 -5.78 -5.32 -16.05
CA TYR A 1 -5.35 -6.24 -17.10
C TYR A 1 -6.10 -7.57 -17.04
N ASP A 2 -6.28 -8.15 -15.85
CA ASP A 2 -6.84 -9.50 -15.67
C ASP A 2 -8.38 -9.57 -15.78
N GLY A 3 -9.02 -8.57 -16.32
CA GLY A 3 -10.44 -8.59 -16.64
C GLY A 3 -11.31 -7.54 -15.92
N GLN A 4 -10.75 -6.62 -15.14
CA GLN A 4 -11.52 -5.67 -14.31
C GLN A 4 -11.17 -4.19 -14.59
N LEU A 5 -11.10 -3.78 -15.87
CA LEU A 5 -10.78 -2.39 -16.19
C LEU A 5 -11.82 -1.40 -15.67
N GLY A 6 -13.12 -1.67 -15.89
CA GLY A 6 -14.19 -0.77 -15.51
C GLY A 6 -14.14 -0.41 -14.02
N PRO A 7 -14.14 -1.39 -13.12
CA PRO A 7 -14.02 -1.15 -11.68
C PRO A 7 -12.73 -0.44 -11.28
N TYR A 8 -11.58 -0.88 -11.80
CA TYR A 8 -10.27 -0.33 -11.41
C TYR A 8 -10.03 1.12 -11.85
N ILE A 9 -10.88 1.68 -12.70
CA ILE A 9 -10.87 3.12 -12.99
C ILE A 9 -11.60 3.89 -11.88
N LEU A 10 -12.65 3.33 -11.29
CA LEU A 10 -13.49 4.00 -10.28
C LEU A 10 -12.97 3.81 -8.85
N MET A 11 -12.52 2.61 -8.51
CA MET A 11 -12.05 2.24 -7.17
C MET A 11 -10.98 3.19 -6.61
N PRO A 12 -9.93 3.56 -7.36
CA PRO A 12 -8.92 4.49 -6.85
C PRO A 12 -9.52 5.81 -6.38
N GLY A 13 -10.55 6.30 -7.07
CA GLY A 13 -11.22 7.55 -6.68
C GLY A 13 -11.89 7.48 -5.32
N ILE A 14 -12.46 6.33 -4.97
CA ILE A 14 -13.09 6.10 -3.66
C ILE A 14 -12.03 5.96 -2.58
N ALA A 15 -11.03 5.10 -2.77
CA ALA A 15 -10.00 4.82 -1.78
C ALA A 15 -9.14 6.06 -1.46
N VAL A 16 -8.68 6.80 -2.47
CA VAL A 16 -7.75 7.94 -2.25
C VAL A 16 -8.38 9.13 -1.54
N ILE A 17 -9.71 9.23 -1.46
CA ILE A 17 -10.37 10.26 -0.66
C ILE A 17 -9.98 10.13 0.83
N GLY A 18 -9.49 8.95 1.23
CA GLY A 18 -8.88 8.71 2.54
C GLY A 18 -7.76 9.68 2.91
N TYR A 19 -7.01 10.20 1.94
CA TYR A 19 -6.02 11.27 2.20
C TYR A 19 -6.68 12.50 2.80
N VAL A 20 -7.81 12.92 2.24
CA VAL A 20 -8.49 14.17 2.64
C VAL A 20 -9.16 14.02 4.00
N TYR A 21 -10.03 13.02 4.18
CA TYR A 21 -10.68 12.85 5.48
C TYR A 21 -9.71 12.37 6.56
N GLY A 22 -8.67 11.61 6.20
CA GLY A 22 -7.59 11.27 7.10
C GLY A 22 -6.82 12.49 7.59
N ALA A 23 -6.50 13.44 6.71
CA ALA A 23 -5.87 14.69 7.11
C ALA A 23 -6.77 15.52 8.03
N LEU A 24 -8.05 15.65 7.69
CA LEU A 24 -9.02 16.46 8.45
C LEU A 24 -9.31 15.86 9.84
N PHE A 25 -9.56 14.54 9.91
CA PHE A 25 -10.08 13.90 11.11
C PHE A 25 -9.03 13.16 11.95
N PHE A 26 -7.82 12.98 11.43
CA PHE A 26 -6.73 12.30 12.13
C PHE A 26 -5.40 13.07 12.01
N GLY A 27 -4.94 13.42 10.82
CA GLY A 27 -3.62 13.96 10.54
C GLY A 27 -3.33 15.31 11.21
N THR A 28 -4.30 16.23 11.26
CA THR A 28 -4.16 17.52 11.96
C THR A 28 -3.94 17.33 13.47
N PHE A 29 -4.61 16.36 14.08
CA PHE A 29 -4.43 16.03 15.48
C PHE A 29 -3.07 15.39 15.74
N LEU A 30 -2.62 14.50 14.84
CA LEU A 30 -1.25 13.98 14.87
C LEU A 30 -0.23 15.11 14.85
N ARG A 31 -0.38 16.08 13.95
CA ARG A 31 0.56 17.21 13.85
C ARG A 31 0.58 18.06 15.13
N ARG A 32 -0.56 18.28 15.76
CA ARG A 32 -0.68 18.99 17.05
C ARG A 32 0.01 18.26 18.20
N SER A 33 -0.04 16.93 18.23
CA SER A 33 0.52 16.13 19.32
C SER A 33 2.05 16.26 19.45
N ARG A 34 2.75 16.58 18.34
CA ARG A 34 4.21 16.61 18.25
C ARG A 34 4.86 15.27 18.63
N ALA A 35 4.13 14.15 18.49
CA ALA A 35 4.66 12.82 18.71
C ALA A 35 5.82 12.52 17.71
N HIS A 36 6.73 11.64 18.11
CA HIS A 36 7.85 11.24 17.25
C HIS A 36 7.47 10.18 16.23
N THR A 37 6.54 9.30 16.59
CA THR A 37 5.97 8.27 15.73
C THR A 37 4.44 8.24 15.89
N VAL A 38 3.73 7.56 14.99
CA VAL A 38 2.29 7.39 15.13
C VAL A 38 1.95 6.50 16.34
N ALA A 39 2.79 5.50 16.64
CA ALA A 39 2.64 4.69 17.85
C ALA A 39 2.87 5.51 19.12
N ASP A 40 3.82 6.45 19.11
CA ASP A 40 4.03 7.41 20.20
C ASP A 40 2.81 8.32 20.43
N PHE A 41 2.13 8.75 19.35
CA PHE A 41 0.86 9.47 19.48
C PHE A 41 -0.18 8.68 20.27
N PHE A 42 -0.36 7.40 19.97
CA PHE A 42 -1.27 6.56 20.77
C PHE A 42 -0.79 6.40 22.22
N GLY A 43 0.51 6.22 22.42
CA GLY A 43 1.11 6.17 23.74
C GLY A 43 0.84 7.43 24.56
N GLN A 44 1.03 8.60 23.99
CA GLN A 44 0.75 9.90 24.61
C GLN A 44 -0.75 10.11 24.88
N ARG A 45 -1.61 9.78 23.89
CA ARG A 45 -3.06 9.97 23.98
C ARG A 45 -3.68 9.18 25.14
N PHE A 46 -3.19 7.96 25.36
CA PHE A 46 -3.71 7.05 26.40
C PHE A 46 -2.84 7.01 27.66
N ASN A 47 -1.75 7.77 27.69
CA ASN A 47 -0.73 7.70 28.73
C ASN A 47 -0.34 6.23 29.04
N SER A 48 -0.15 5.42 28.01
CA SER A 48 0.05 3.99 28.10
C SER A 48 1.14 3.50 27.15
N HIS A 49 2.21 3.00 27.75
CA HIS A 49 3.29 2.41 26.98
C HIS A 49 2.90 1.08 26.31
N LYS A 50 1.96 0.32 26.89
CA LYS A 50 1.43 -0.90 26.29
C LYS A 50 0.73 -0.61 24.95
N VAL A 51 -0.06 0.47 24.88
CA VAL A 51 -0.72 0.91 23.63
C VAL A 51 0.32 1.31 22.60
N GLN A 52 1.37 2.05 22.99
CA GLN A 52 2.47 2.42 22.09
C GLN A 52 3.19 1.19 21.54
N GLN A 53 3.50 0.21 22.40
CA GLN A 53 4.16 -1.03 21.98
C GLN A 53 3.27 -1.87 21.05
N ALA A 54 1.99 -1.99 21.31
CA ALA A 54 1.07 -2.71 20.43
C ALA A 54 1.01 -2.06 19.05
N ALA A 55 0.87 -0.73 18.97
CA ALA A 55 0.90 -0.01 17.72
C ALA A 55 2.27 -0.13 17.02
N GLY A 56 3.37 -0.02 17.76
CA GLY A 56 4.72 -0.22 17.23
C GLY A 56 4.95 -1.61 16.64
N LEU A 57 4.44 -2.65 17.30
CA LEU A 57 4.53 -4.02 16.80
C LEU A 57 3.75 -4.22 15.49
N THR A 58 2.55 -3.62 15.38
CA THR A 58 1.78 -3.65 14.14
C THR A 58 2.50 -2.94 13.00
N ILE A 59 3.24 -1.83 13.27
CA ILE A 59 4.11 -1.19 12.28
C ILE A 59 5.18 -2.16 11.79
N ILE A 60 5.89 -2.81 12.70
CA ILE A 60 7.01 -3.70 12.35
C ILE A 60 6.52 -4.86 11.49
N VAL A 61 5.45 -5.53 11.89
CA VAL A 61 4.93 -6.70 11.17
C VAL A 61 4.28 -6.27 9.85
N GLY A 62 3.39 -5.27 9.87
CA GLY A 62 2.68 -4.82 8.68
C GLY A 62 3.60 -4.21 7.64
N LEU A 63 4.48 -3.26 8.03
CA LEU A 63 5.42 -2.68 7.08
C LEU A 63 6.54 -3.65 6.68
N GLY A 64 6.91 -4.62 7.54
CA GLY A 64 7.82 -5.71 7.18
C GLY A 64 7.27 -6.57 6.05
N GLY A 65 5.99 -6.95 6.13
CA GLY A 65 5.28 -7.63 5.05
C GLY A 65 5.19 -6.77 3.78
N TYR A 66 4.91 -5.47 3.91
CA TYR A 66 4.88 -4.56 2.76
C TYR A 66 6.24 -4.39 2.11
N LEU A 67 7.31 -4.31 2.90
CA LEU A 67 8.68 -4.25 2.41
C LEU A 67 9.05 -5.52 1.62
N LEU A 68 8.58 -6.70 2.06
CA LEU A 68 8.72 -7.95 1.33
C LEU A 68 8.10 -7.85 -0.08
N VAL A 69 6.84 -7.39 -0.17
CA VAL A 69 6.12 -7.20 -1.45
C VAL A 69 6.88 -6.27 -2.38
N VAL A 70 7.32 -5.13 -1.87
CA VAL A 70 8.04 -4.12 -2.68
C VAL A 70 9.39 -4.66 -3.15
N THR A 71 10.08 -5.45 -2.32
CA THR A 71 11.37 -6.08 -2.68
C THR A 71 11.16 -7.11 -3.79
N GLN A 72 10.11 -7.94 -3.69
CA GLN A 72 9.74 -8.91 -4.73
C GLN A 72 9.38 -8.22 -6.06
N GLY A 73 8.56 -7.17 -6.01
CA GLY A 73 8.21 -6.38 -7.20
C GLY A 73 9.42 -5.74 -7.88
N ALA A 74 10.34 -5.16 -7.09
CA ALA A 74 11.59 -4.62 -7.60
C ALA A 74 12.49 -5.70 -8.22
N ALA A 75 12.53 -6.89 -7.62
CA ALA A 75 13.30 -8.03 -8.13
C ALA A 75 12.76 -8.51 -9.49
N ILE A 76 11.42 -8.63 -9.64
CA ILE A 76 10.79 -8.97 -10.92
C ILE A 76 11.21 -7.97 -12.01
N LEU A 77 11.15 -6.67 -11.70
CA LEU A 77 11.55 -5.63 -12.64
C LEU A 77 13.03 -5.74 -13.03
N LEU A 78 13.93 -5.96 -12.05
CA LEU A 78 15.36 -6.13 -12.31
C LEU A 78 15.64 -7.37 -13.17
N THR A 79 15.03 -8.51 -12.85
CA THR A 79 15.15 -9.76 -13.61
C THR A 79 14.75 -9.53 -15.07
N GLU A 80 13.63 -8.89 -15.31
CA GLU A 80 13.12 -8.61 -16.64
C GLU A 80 13.97 -7.59 -17.45
N LEU A 81 14.62 -6.67 -16.75
CA LEU A 81 15.46 -5.65 -17.40
C LEU A 81 16.88 -6.11 -17.68
N THR A 82 17.46 -6.91 -16.80
CA THR A 82 18.89 -7.21 -16.84
C THR A 82 19.20 -8.65 -17.23
N GLY A 83 18.20 -9.54 -17.22
CA GLY A 83 18.39 -10.98 -17.40
C GLY A 83 19.02 -11.68 -16.20
N LEU A 84 19.19 -11.00 -15.06
CA LEU A 84 19.61 -11.61 -13.81
C LEU A 84 18.57 -12.63 -13.35
N SER A 85 18.99 -13.61 -12.56
CA SER A 85 18.06 -14.49 -11.88
C SER A 85 17.20 -13.70 -10.87
N TYR A 86 16.01 -14.21 -10.56
CA TYR A 86 15.14 -13.60 -9.56
C TYR A 86 15.83 -13.47 -8.19
N PHE A 87 16.67 -14.45 -7.84
CA PHE A 87 17.47 -14.44 -6.61
C PHE A 87 18.47 -13.27 -6.57
N GLU A 88 19.19 -13.04 -7.66
CA GLU A 88 20.11 -11.90 -7.77
C GLU A 88 19.37 -10.57 -7.77
N GLY A 89 18.20 -10.52 -8.42
CA GLY A 89 17.29 -9.36 -8.39
C GLY A 89 16.85 -8.98 -6.99
N ILE A 90 16.47 -9.96 -6.15
CA ILE A 90 16.14 -9.72 -4.73
C ILE A 90 17.31 -9.11 -3.97
N ILE A 91 18.51 -9.69 -4.11
CA ILE A 91 19.71 -9.21 -3.41
C ILE A 91 20.03 -7.77 -3.83
N LEU A 92 19.99 -7.48 -5.12
CA LEU A 92 20.29 -6.16 -5.66
C LEU A 92 19.28 -5.11 -5.21
N ALA A 93 17.98 -5.42 -5.26
CA ALA A 93 16.92 -4.55 -4.75
C ALA A 93 17.10 -4.27 -3.26
N TRP A 94 17.25 -5.34 -2.46
CA TRP A 94 17.45 -5.25 -1.02
C TRP A 94 18.68 -4.40 -0.65
N LEU A 95 19.81 -4.64 -1.29
CA LEU A 95 21.05 -3.91 -1.03
C LEU A 95 20.89 -2.42 -1.37
N SER A 96 20.24 -2.11 -2.50
CA SER A 96 20.06 -0.74 -2.96
C SER A 96 19.28 0.10 -1.97
N TYR A 97 18.07 -0.32 -1.56
CA TYR A 97 17.27 0.48 -0.62
C TYR A 97 17.84 0.45 0.81
N THR A 98 18.49 -0.64 1.22
CA THR A 98 19.08 -0.73 2.56
C THR A 98 20.24 0.24 2.72
N LEU A 99 21.19 0.23 1.79
CA LEU A 99 22.32 1.16 1.81
C LEU A 99 21.83 2.61 1.72
N PHE A 100 20.93 2.91 0.79
CA PHE A 100 20.35 4.24 0.66
C PHE A 100 19.72 4.71 1.97
N THR A 101 18.89 3.89 2.61
CA THR A 101 18.16 4.26 3.82
C THR A 101 19.09 4.49 5.02
N LEU A 102 20.13 3.66 5.17
CA LEU A 102 21.08 3.77 6.26
C LEU A 102 21.89 5.08 6.21
N TYR A 103 22.14 5.61 5.01
CA TYR A 103 22.95 6.82 4.81
C TYR A 103 22.12 8.11 4.70
N SER A 104 20.97 8.09 4.02
CA SER A 104 20.22 9.29 3.66
C SER A 104 19.46 9.95 4.83
N GLY A 105 19.00 9.16 5.79
CA GLY A 105 18.10 9.65 6.84
C GLY A 105 16.76 10.19 6.30
N SER A 106 15.87 10.64 7.19
CA SER A 106 14.49 11.02 6.84
C SER A 106 14.38 12.19 5.84
N LYS A 107 15.27 13.18 5.93
CA LYS A 107 15.23 14.35 5.02
C LYS A 107 15.64 13.99 3.61
N GLY A 108 16.66 13.15 3.46
CA GLY A 108 17.11 12.65 2.16
C GLY A 108 16.02 11.81 1.49
N VAL A 109 15.37 10.93 2.24
CA VAL A 109 14.25 10.10 1.75
C VAL A 109 13.13 10.98 1.20
N ILE A 110 12.66 12.01 1.92
CA ILE A 110 11.57 12.87 1.44
C ILE A 110 11.92 13.61 0.14
N LEU A 111 13.13 14.15 0.04
CA LEU A 111 13.55 14.86 -1.16
C LEU A 111 13.61 13.94 -2.38
N THR A 112 14.23 12.77 -2.21
CA THR A 112 14.32 11.77 -3.28
C THR A 112 12.95 11.21 -3.65
N ASP A 113 12.06 10.93 -2.68
CA ASP A 113 10.68 10.50 -2.93
C ASP A 113 9.93 11.48 -3.84
N THR A 114 10.10 12.79 -3.58
CA THR A 114 9.45 13.83 -4.40
C THR A 114 9.97 13.81 -5.84
N LEU A 115 11.30 13.73 -6.03
CA LEU A 115 11.89 13.66 -7.37
C LEU A 115 11.52 12.39 -8.11
N MET A 116 11.52 11.25 -7.42
CA MET A 116 11.12 9.95 -7.96
C MET A 116 9.66 9.94 -8.39
N PHE A 117 8.77 10.52 -7.58
CA PHE A 117 7.36 10.65 -7.92
C PHE A 117 7.15 11.54 -9.16
N LEU A 118 7.84 12.67 -9.25
CA LEU A 118 7.75 13.54 -10.44
C LEU A 118 8.24 12.84 -11.71
N LEU A 119 9.36 12.10 -11.63
CA LEU A 119 9.86 11.31 -12.76
C LEU A 119 8.82 10.27 -13.18
N PHE A 120 8.27 9.54 -12.22
CA PHE A 120 7.23 8.53 -12.49
C PHE A 120 5.98 9.14 -13.12
N CYS A 121 5.50 10.28 -12.62
CA CYS A 121 4.34 10.97 -13.19
C CYS A 121 4.58 11.39 -14.64
N VAL A 122 5.71 12.04 -14.91
CA VAL A 122 6.05 12.50 -16.27
C VAL A 122 6.16 11.31 -17.23
N ALA A 123 6.90 10.28 -16.84
CA ALA A 123 7.08 9.09 -17.66
C ALA A 123 5.74 8.39 -17.95
N THR A 124 4.89 8.22 -16.93
CA THR A 124 3.58 7.58 -17.08
C THR A 124 2.65 8.36 -17.99
N VAL A 125 2.58 9.68 -17.84
CA VAL A 125 1.74 10.52 -18.70
C VAL A 125 2.13 10.38 -20.16
N PHE A 126 3.42 10.54 -20.49
CA PHE A 126 3.90 10.39 -21.88
C PHE A 126 3.69 8.96 -22.40
N PHE A 127 3.92 7.95 -21.58
CA PHE A 127 3.71 6.54 -21.92
C PHE A 127 2.25 6.27 -22.30
N VAL A 128 1.31 6.71 -21.46
CA VAL A 128 -0.13 6.53 -21.70
C VAL A 128 -0.56 7.26 -22.97
N PHE A 129 -0.16 8.53 -23.15
CA PHE A 129 -0.50 9.28 -24.33
C PHE A 129 0.02 8.63 -25.61
N TYR A 130 1.26 8.14 -25.60
CA TYR A 130 1.86 7.48 -26.78
C TYR A 130 1.09 6.22 -27.17
N ILE A 131 0.75 5.36 -26.20
CA ILE A 131 0.02 4.11 -26.48
C ILE A 131 -1.40 4.40 -26.94
N VAL A 132 -2.10 5.31 -26.27
CA VAL A 132 -3.48 5.67 -26.61
C VAL A 132 -3.57 6.31 -27.99
N ASP A 133 -2.60 7.17 -28.36
CA ASP A 133 -2.53 7.75 -29.70
C ASP A 133 -2.34 6.66 -30.77
N GLY A 134 -1.44 5.71 -30.52
CA GLY A 134 -1.22 4.54 -31.38
C GLY A 134 -2.45 3.64 -31.54
N MET A 135 -3.36 3.64 -30.58
CA MET A 135 -4.65 2.91 -30.63
C MET A 135 -5.77 3.72 -31.30
N GLY A 136 -5.51 4.94 -31.74
CA GLY A 136 -6.51 5.82 -32.37
C GLY A 136 -7.36 6.61 -31.38
N GLY A 137 -6.90 6.77 -30.16
CA GLY A 137 -7.55 7.54 -29.06
C GLY A 137 -8.31 6.67 -28.07
N VAL A 138 -8.64 7.28 -26.94
CA VAL A 138 -9.30 6.58 -25.80
C VAL A 138 -10.65 5.95 -26.22
N ALA A 139 -11.48 6.69 -26.96
CA ALA A 139 -12.81 6.22 -27.32
C ALA A 139 -12.76 4.95 -28.18
N LYS A 140 -11.90 4.94 -29.20
CA LYS A 140 -11.69 3.78 -30.06
C LYS A 140 -11.08 2.61 -29.29
N ALA A 141 -10.07 2.86 -28.47
CA ALA A 141 -9.43 1.81 -27.68
C ALA A 141 -10.42 1.14 -26.72
N VAL A 142 -11.31 1.90 -26.08
CA VAL A 142 -12.36 1.35 -25.21
C VAL A 142 -13.41 0.59 -26.05
N GLU A 143 -13.81 1.09 -27.20
CA GLU A 143 -14.71 0.38 -28.11
C GLU A 143 -14.12 -0.96 -28.54
N ASP A 144 -12.88 -0.97 -29.02
CA ASP A 144 -12.16 -2.19 -29.41
C ASP A 144 -12.04 -3.17 -28.24
N LEU A 145 -11.82 -2.66 -27.01
CA LEU A 145 -11.73 -3.49 -25.81
C LEU A 145 -13.06 -4.19 -25.47
N THR A 146 -14.21 -3.55 -25.74
CA THR A 146 -15.53 -4.18 -25.53
C THR A 146 -15.77 -5.36 -26.45
N GLN A 147 -15.03 -5.47 -27.56
CA GLN A 147 -15.11 -6.57 -28.53
C GLN A 147 -14.13 -7.70 -28.23
N LEU A 148 -13.31 -7.59 -27.18
CA LEU A 148 -12.25 -8.53 -26.86
C LEU A 148 -12.84 -9.87 -26.39
N GLN A 149 -12.76 -10.91 -27.23
CA GLN A 149 -13.32 -12.23 -26.95
C GLN A 149 -12.61 -12.99 -25.82
N SER A 150 -11.31 -12.74 -25.64
CA SER A 150 -10.52 -13.44 -24.62
C SER A 150 -10.82 -13.02 -23.19
N LYS A 151 -11.33 -11.79 -22.99
CA LYS A 151 -11.70 -11.25 -21.69
C LYS A 151 -13.03 -10.50 -21.81
N PRO A 152 -14.15 -11.23 -21.91
CA PRO A 152 -15.47 -10.64 -22.07
C PRO A 152 -15.80 -9.76 -20.87
N ASP A 153 -16.54 -8.68 -21.15
CA ASP A 153 -16.97 -7.71 -20.14
C ASP A 153 -15.85 -6.96 -19.36
N ILE A 154 -14.60 -7.02 -19.83
CA ILE A 154 -13.46 -6.34 -19.19
C ILE A 154 -13.73 -4.84 -18.93
N ALA A 155 -14.45 -4.18 -19.83
CA ALA A 155 -14.82 -2.77 -19.71
C ALA A 155 -16.15 -2.53 -18.96
N ALA A 156 -16.89 -3.58 -18.60
CA ALA A 156 -18.11 -3.46 -17.83
C ALA A 156 -17.81 -3.03 -16.39
N TRP A 157 -18.81 -2.50 -15.70
CA TRP A 157 -18.67 -2.05 -14.29
C TRP A 157 -18.27 -3.17 -13.33
N HIS A 158 -18.55 -4.42 -13.65
CA HIS A 158 -18.19 -5.60 -12.86
C HIS A 158 -16.95 -6.33 -13.40
N GLY A 159 -16.47 -5.96 -14.59
CA GLY A 159 -15.41 -6.70 -15.28
C GLY A 159 -15.81 -8.12 -15.66
N THR A 160 -14.81 -8.96 -15.94
CA THR A 160 -15.02 -10.37 -16.26
C THR A 160 -15.39 -11.15 -15.02
N VAL A 161 -16.59 -11.75 -15.00
CA VAL A 161 -17.12 -12.58 -13.89
C VAL A 161 -17.64 -13.91 -14.44
N GLY A 162 -17.76 -14.92 -13.59
CA GLY A 162 -18.32 -16.23 -13.96
C GLY A 162 -17.46 -17.40 -13.54
N ALA A 163 -17.83 -18.60 -14.02
CA ALA A 163 -17.11 -19.82 -13.71
C ALA A 163 -15.65 -19.77 -14.19
N GLY A 164 -14.72 -20.07 -13.30
CA GLY A 164 -13.26 -20.02 -13.59
C GLY A 164 -12.59 -18.68 -13.38
N THR A 165 -13.35 -17.63 -12.96
CA THR A 165 -12.82 -16.35 -12.50
C THR A 165 -12.84 -16.26 -10.98
N GLU A 166 -12.17 -15.26 -10.41
CA GLU A 166 -12.18 -15.02 -8.96
C GLU A 166 -13.55 -14.62 -8.43
N TRP A 167 -14.42 -14.10 -9.30
CA TRP A 167 -15.73 -13.56 -8.94
C TRP A 167 -16.84 -14.36 -9.64
N PRO A 168 -17.53 -15.25 -8.92
CA PRO A 168 -18.62 -16.06 -9.49
C PRO A 168 -19.74 -15.21 -10.08
N THR A 169 -20.05 -14.05 -9.47
CA THR A 169 -21.09 -13.14 -9.92
C THR A 169 -20.64 -11.67 -9.83
N ALA A 170 -21.28 -10.79 -10.61
CA ALA A 170 -21.12 -9.35 -10.51
C ALA A 170 -21.41 -8.79 -9.10
N LYS A 171 -22.33 -9.43 -8.37
CA LYS A 171 -22.67 -9.04 -7.00
C LYS A 171 -21.51 -9.34 -6.03
N ASP A 172 -20.87 -10.50 -6.17
CA ASP A 172 -19.72 -10.87 -5.30
C ASP A 172 -18.59 -9.89 -5.51
N TYR A 173 -18.30 -9.54 -6.76
CA TYR A 173 -17.30 -8.53 -7.09
C TYR A 173 -17.67 -7.15 -6.50
N LEU A 174 -18.90 -6.69 -6.64
CA LEU A 174 -19.36 -5.41 -6.10
C LEU A 174 -19.19 -5.33 -4.57
N ILE A 175 -19.62 -6.38 -3.87
CA ILE A 175 -19.48 -6.43 -2.41
C ILE A 175 -18.02 -6.39 -1.99
N TRP A 176 -17.18 -7.20 -2.63
CA TRP A 176 -15.75 -7.22 -2.36
C TRP A 176 -15.11 -5.86 -2.64
N SER A 177 -15.38 -5.25 -3.79
CA SER A 177 -14.79 -3.98 -4.18
C SER A 177 -15.17 -2.85 -3.22
N LEU A 178 -16.44 -2.75 -2.82
CA LEU A 178 -16.88 -1.75 -1.85
C LEU A 178 -16.19 -1.91 -0.49
N ILE A 179 -16.07 -3.14 0.01
CA ILE A 179 -15.38 -3.40 1.29
C ILE A 179 -13.89 -3.04 1.16
N MET A 180 -13.26 -3.41 0.04
CA MET A 180 -11.84 -3.15 -0.21
C MET A 180 -11.57 -1.65 -0.34
N ASP A 181 -12.38 -0.91 -1.09
CA ASP A 181 -12.23 0.53 -1.27
C ASP A 181 -12.41 1.31 0.04
N MET A 182 -13.43 0.94 0.82
CA MET A 182 -13.62 1.53 2.15
C MET A 182 -12.44 1.21 3.07
N SER A 183 -11.95 -0.02 3.05
CA SER A 183 -10.78 -0.44 3.85
C SER A 183 -9.54 0.34 3.45
N TRP A 184 -9.26 0.47 2.16
CA TRP A 184 -8.13 1.25 1.65
C TRP A 184 -8.28 2.75 1.90
N GLY A 185 -9.50 3.28 1.92
CA GLY A 185 -9.77 4.63 2.39
C GLY A 185 -9.29 4.83 3.83
N PHE A 186 -9.57 3.88 4.74
CA PHE A 186 -9.01 3.90 6.10
C PHE A 186 -7.48 3.71 6.13
N VAL A 187 -6.93 2.86 5.26
CA VAL A 187 -5.47 2.72 5.11
C VAL A 187 -4.83 4.05 4.78
N TYR A 188 -5.36 4.79 3.80
CA TYR A 188 -4.86 6.11 3.45
C TYR A 188 -5.06 7.15 4.56
N ALA A 189 -6.09 6.99 5.39
CA ALA A 189 -6.36 7.90 6.50
C ALA A 189 -5.43 7.70 7.70
N VAL A 190 -5.17 6.45 8.11
CA VAL A 190 -4.45 6.15 9.36
C VAL A 190 -3.14 5.40 9.16
N GLY A 191 -2.86 4.89 7.96
CA GLY A 191 -1.67 4.09 7.66
C GLY A 191 -0.38 4.78 8.11
N PRO A 192 0.59 4.05 8.69
CA PRO A 192 1.76 4.64 9.31
C PRO A 192 2.64 5.43 8.34
N TRP A 193 2.70 5.05 7.06
CA TRP A 193 3.49 5.75 6.06
C TRP A 193 2.89 7.11 5.67
N GLN A 194 1.56 7.24 5.62
CA GLN A 194 0.88 8.53 5.40
C GLN A 194 0.93 9.37 6.67
N SER A 195 0.54 8.79 7.79
CA SER A 195 0.44 9.47 9.08
C SER A 195 1.79 10.00 9.56
N SER A 196 2.89 9.31 9.26
CA SER A 196 4.24 9.82 9.54
C SER A 196 4.55 11.14 8.80
N ARG A 197 4.03 11.32 7.59
CA ARG A 197 4.20 12.58 6.83
C ARG A 197 3.45 13.74 7.48
N HIS A 198 2.29 13.48 8.10
CA HIS A 198 1.57 14.49 8.87
C HIS A 198 2.38 14.97 10.07
N LEU A 199 3.05 14.06 10.79
CA LEU A 199 3.96 14.42 11.90
C LEU A 199 5.12 15.33 11.46
N MET A 200 5.62 15.15 10.23
CA MET A 200 6.74 15.91 9.67
C MET A 200 6.34 17.26 9.05
N ALA A 201 5.05 17.51 8.83
CA ALA A 201 4.56 18.76 8.26
C ALA A 201 4.88 19.96 9.15
N ARG A 202 5.06 21.16 8.57
CA ARG A 202 5.33 22.37 9.31
C ARG A 202 4.18 22.77 10.22
N ASP A 203 2.96 22.69 9.70
CA ASP A 203 1.72 23.07 10.38
C ASP A 203 0.52 22.27 9.82
N GLU A 204 -0.67 22.48 10.41
CA GLU A 204 -1.90 21.79 10.01
C GLU A 204 -2.40 22.18 8.62
N HIS A 205 -2.17 23.43 8.21
CA HIS A 205 -2.53 23.87 6.86
C HIS A 205 -1.73 23.13 5.79
N VAL A 206 -0.45 22.86 6.07
CA VAL A 206 0.39 22.04 5.19
C VAL A 206 -0.14 20.61 5.13
N VAL A 207 -0.58 20.01 6.25
CA VAL A 207 -1.21 18.69 6.28
C VAL A 207 -2.41 18.61 5.34
N ILE A 208 -3.36 19.57 5.46
CA ILE A 208 -4.58 19.57 4.65
C ILE A 208 -4.27 19.80 3.17
N ARG A 209 -3.44 20.80 2.86
CA ARG A 209 -3.07 21.09 1.45
C ARG A 209 -2.35 19.92 0.80
N ALA A 210 -1.38 19.34 1.51
CA ALA A 210 -0.65 18.17 1.00
C ALA A 210 -1.57 16.99 0.73
N ALA A 211 -2.56 16.75 1.60
CA ALA A 211 -3.55 15.69 1.44
C ALA A 211 -4.42 15.89 0.19
N VAL A 212 -4.87 17.13 -0.08
CA VAL A 212 -5.64 17.44 -1.29
C VAL A 212 -4.80 17.21 -2.55
N TYR A 213 -3.55 17.72 -2.58
CA TYR A 213 -2.67 17.51 -3.73
C TYR A 213 -2.34 16.01 -3.92
N ALA A 214 -2.09 15.29 -2.83
CA ALA A 214 -1.84 13.85 -2.88
C ALA A 214 -3.06 13.09 -3.41
N CYS A 215 -4.27 13.43 -2.96
CA CYS A 215 -5.51 12.84 -3.42
C CYS A 215 -5.66 12.97 -4.95
N PHE A 216 -5.52 14.18 -5.49
CA PHE A 216 -5.61 14.40 -6.93
C PHE A 216 -4.49 13.71 -7.72
N ALA A 217 -3.25 13.85 -7.27
CA ALA A 217 -2.10 13.28 -7.97
C ALA A 217 -2.16 11.75 -8.00
N VAL A 218 -2.46 11.13 -6.86
CA VAL A 218 -2.57 9.66 -6.75
C VAL A 218 -3.77 9.14 -7.53
N ALA A 219 -4.95 9.80 -7.45
CA ALA A 219 -6.12 9.41 -8.24
C ALA A 219 -5.82 9.45 -9.75
N LEU A 220 -5.22 10.55 -10.22
CA LEU A 220 -4.84 10.68 -11.63
C LEU A 220 -3.88 9.57 -12.05
N MET A 221 -2.83 9.32 -11.27
CA MET A 221 -1.84 8.31 -11.59
C MET A 221 -2.43 6.90 -11.58
N GLN A 222 -3.29 6.57 -10.62
CA GLN A 222 -3.95 5.27 -10.57
C GLN A 222 -4.88 5.06 -11.78
N VAL A 223 -5.68 6.07 -12.14
CA VAL A 223 -6.53 5.98 -13.33
C VAL A 223 -5.71 5.77 -14.60
N LEU A 224 -4.58 6.48 -14.76
CA LEU A 224 -3.70 6.31 -15.92
C LEU A 224 -3.07 4.91 -15.96
N VAL A 225 -2.51 4.45 -14.83
CA VAL A 225 -1.82 3.15 -14.76
C VAL A 225 -2.79 1.98 -14.92
N TYR A 226 -3.93 2.01 -14.23
CA TYR A 226 -4.92 0.93 -14.35
C TYR A 226 -5.63 0.97 -15.70
N GLY A 227 -5.94 2.15 -16.20
CA GLY A 227 -6.53 2.33 -17.52
C GLY A 227 -5.67 1.75 -18.63
N ILE A 228 -4.38 2.13 -18.65
CA ILE A 228 -3.47 1.60 -19.68
C ILE A 228 -3.23 0.10 -19.50
N GLY A 229 -3.16 -0.41 -18.25
CA GLY A 229 -3.03 -1.83 -17.97
C GLY A 229 -4.17 -2.65 -18.57
N GLY A 230 -5.40 -2.12 -18.56
CA GLY A 230 -6.54 -2.71 -19.25
C GLY A 230 -6.42 -2.66 -20.77
N LEU A 231 -6.03 -1.51 -21.32
CA LEU A 231 -5.90 -1.31 -22.78
C LEU A 231 -4.78 -2.14 -23.41
N ILE A 232 -3.73 -2.50 -22.68
CA ILE A 232 -2.64 -3.36 -23.17
C ILE A 232 -3.16 -4.72 -23.64
N ASN A 233 -4.32 -5.19 -23.16
CA ASN A 233 -4.97 -6.40 -23.66
C ASN A 233 -5.28 -6.38 -25.15
N LEU A 234 -5.46 -5.20 -25.76
CA LEU A 234 -5.65 -5.08 -27.22
C LEU A 234 -4.38 -5.44 -27.99
N ALA A 235 -3.21 -5.24 -27.41
CA ALA A 235 -1.95 -5.60 -28.03
C ALA A 235 -1.52 -7.03 -27.70
N ASN A 236 -1.74 -7.47 -26.45
CA ASN A 236 -1.43 -8.83 -26.02
C ASN A 236 -2.30 -9.19 -24.77
N PRO A 237 -3.31 -10.05 -24.92
CA PRO A 237 -4.16 -10.47 -23.80
C PRO A 237 -3.59 -11.64 -22.96
N GLU A 238 -2.44 -12.23 -23.37
CA GLU A 238 -1.89 -13.47 -22.80
C GLU A 238 -0.65 -13.27 -21.95
N ILE A 239 -0.34 -12.02 -21.54
CA ILE A 239 0.84 -11.74 -20.70
C ILE A 239 0.66 -12.39 -19.32
N SER A 240 1.57 -13.26 -18.97
CA SER A 240 1.60 -13.95 -17.69
C SER A 240 3.05 -14.03 -17.17
N PRO A 241 3.29 -13.76 -15.87
CA PRO A 241 2.33 -13.22 -14.88
C PRO A 241 1.95 -11.76 -15.15
N SER A 242 0.78 -11.33 -14.66
CA SER A 242 0.24 -9.99 -14.91
C SER A 242 1.09 -8.85 -14.33
N GLU A 243 1.93 -9.13 -13.34
CA GLU A 243 2.94 -8.20 -12.81
C GLU A 243 3.94 -7.72 -13.86
N THR A 244 4.12 -8.46 -14.95
CA THR A 244 5.05 -8.11 -16.04
C THR A 244 4.42 -7.24 -17.16
N VAL A 245 3.13 -6.99 -17.12
CA VAL A 245 2.36 -6.26 -18.16
C VAL A 245 2.98 -4.91 -18.51
N MET A 246 3.27 -4.09 -17.49
CA MET A 246 3.85 -2.76 -17.72
C MET A 246 5.28 -2.83 -18.27
N ILE A 247 6.04 -3.86 -17.86
CA ILE A 247 7.40 -4.11 -18.35
C ILE A 247 7.34 -4.53 -19.82
N TRP A 248 6.45 -5.45 -20.14
CA TRP A 248 6.23 -5.89 -21.53
C TRP A 248 5.82 -4.73 -22.43
N ALA A 249 4.88 -3.91 -22.00
CA ALA A 249 4.40 -2.76 -22.77
C ALA A 249 5.51 -1.71 -22.96
N ALA A 250 6.33 -1.45 -21.94
CA ALA A 250 7.47 -0.56 -22.01
C ALA A 250 8.56 -1.05 -22.99
N LYS A 251 8.70 -2.36 -23.18
CA LYS A 251 9.65 -2.96 -24.12
C LYS A 251 9.12 -3.02 -25.55
N ASN A 252 7.80 -3.18 -25.75
CA ASN A 252 7.22 -3.55 -27.04
C ASN A 252 6.31 -2.50 -27.68
N LEU A 253 5.69 -1.61 -26.90
CA LEU A 253 4.67 -0.69 -27.41
C LEU A 253 5.14 0.75 -27.57
N VAL A 254 6.29 1.12 -27.01
CA VAL A 254 6.79 2.50 -27.02
C VAL A 254 8.26 2.55 -27.43
N PRO A 255 8.76 3.73 -27.87
CA PRO A 255 10.20 3.91 -28.12
C PRO A 255 11.04 3.59 -26.89
N SER A 256 12.22 3.00 -27.11
CA SER A 256 13.10 2.51 -26.02
C SER A 256 13.40 3.55 -24.94
N PHE A 257 13.56 4.82 -25.32
CA PHE A 257 13.78 5.91 -24.36
C PHE A 257 12.59 6.09 -23.41
N LEU A 258 11.38 6.11 -23.93
CA LEU A 258 10.16 6.29 -23.14
C LEU A 258 9.89 5.07 -22.25
N GLY A 259 10.09 3.86 -22.80
CA GLY A 259 10.03 2.62 -22.04
C GLY A 259 11.03 2.61 -20.87
N ALA A 260 12.29 2.99 -21.12
CA ALA A 260 13.31 3.09 -20.09
C ALA A 260 12.96 4.13 -19.00
N MET A 261 12.39 5.29 -19.39
CA MET A 261 11.93 6.28 -18.41
C MET A 261 10.81 5.74 -17.52
N LEU A 262 9.83 5.02 -18.08
CA LEU A 262 8.76 4.41 -17.29
C LEU A 262 9.29 3.38 -16.31
N LEU A 263 10.16 2.47 -16.78
CA LEU A 263 10.72 1.41 -15.95
C LEU A 263 11.64 1.97 -14.86
N ALA A 264 12.40 3.02 -15.15
CA ALA A 264 13.14 3.78 -14.13
C ALA A 264 12.20 4.44 -13.11
N GLY A 265 11.07 4.98 -13.55
CA GLY A 265 10.03 5.54 -12.67
C GLY A 265 9.40 4.49 -11.76
N ILE A 266 9.08 3.31 -12.27
CA ILE A 266 8.55 2.19 -11.48
C ILE A 266 9.58 1.72 -10.44
N MET A 267 10.85 1.56 -10.84
CA MET A 267 11.93 1.21 -9.91
C MET A 267 12.12 2.27 -8.84
N ALA A 268 12.07 3.54 -9.21
CA ALA A 268 12.16 4.65 -8.29
C ALA A 268 11.02 4.63 -7.25
N ALA A 269 9.78 4.37 -7.68
CA ALA A 269 8.63 4.23 -6.80
C ALA A 269 8.79 3.06 -5.81
N ALA A 270 9.31 1.92 -6.27
CA ALA A 270 9.61 0.77 -5.41
C ALA A 270 10.68 1.11 -4.36
N LEU A 271 11.80 1.70 -4.76
CA LEU A 271 12.88 2.07 -3.84
C LEU A 271 12.46 3.14 -2.83
N SER A 272 11.64 4.12 -3.24
CA SER A 272 11.05 5.13 -2.35
C SER A 272 10.18 4.48 -1.27
N SER A 273 9.30 3.57 -1.66
CA SER A 273 8.45 2.84 -0.71
C SER A 273 9.28 1.99 0.25
N ALA A 274 10.26 1.23 -0.27
CA ALA A 274 11.13 0.37 0.53
C ALA A 274 11.94 1.16 1.57
N SER A 275 12.54 2.29 1.18
CA SER A 275 13.30 3.14 2.08
C SER A 275 12.43 3.78 3.17
N THR A 276 11.22 4.19 2.83
CA THR A 276 10.24 4.71 3.78
C THR A 276 9.83 3.65 4.80
N PHE A 277 9.46 2.44 4.35
CA PHE A 277 9.03 1.37 5.25
C PHE A 277 10.16 0.92 6.17
N LEU A 278 11.35 0.71 5.64
CA LEU A 278 12.52 0.35 6.44
C LEU A 278 12.84 1.41 7.50
N SER A 279 12.74 2.70 7.15
CA SER A 279 12.95 3.80 8.10
C SER A 279 11.91 3.80 9.21
N LEU A 280 10.62 3.64 8.88
CA LEU A 280 9.53 3.63 9.86
C LEU A 280 9.63 2.44 10.81
N ILE A 281 10.00 1.27 10.32
CA ILE A 281 10.27 0.10 11.15
C ILE A 281 11.43 0.38 12.12
N GLY A 282 12.54 0.91 11.61
CA GLY A 282 13.69 1.25 12.43
C GLY A 282 13.38 2.27 13.54
N PHE A 283 12.57 3.28 13.23
CA PHE A 283 12.11 4.25 14.23
C PHE A 283 11.14 3.63 15.22
N SER A 284 10.23 2.77 14.78
CA SER A 284 9.29 2.11 15.67
C SER A 284 9.99 1.16 16.64
N VAL A 285 10.94 0.35 16.17
CA VAL A 285 11.74 -0.50 17.05
C VAL A 285 12.46 0.33 18.10
N SER A 286 13.11 1.42 17.69
CA SER A 286 13.94 2.22 18.57
C SER A 286 13.16 3.11 19.54
N ASN A 287 11.98 3.59 19.16
CA ASN A 287 11.21 4.56 19.92
C ASN A 287 10.02 3.93 20.64
N ASP A 288 9.37 2.92 20.04
CA ASP A 288 8.09 2.42 20.51
C ASP A 288 8.21 1.10 21.26
N ILE A 289 9.17 0.24 20.87
CA ILE A 289 9.34 -1.09 21.48
C ILE A 289 10.35 -1.06 22.61
N VAL A 290 11.54 -0.48 22.38
CA VAL A 290 12.63 -0.49 23.35
C VAL A 290 12.44 0.62 24.37
N VAL A 291 11.85 0.26 25.51
CA VAL A 291 11.65 1.16 26.65
C VAL A 291 12.99 1.44 27.34
N ARG A 292 13.59 2.56 27.04
CA ARG A 292 14.72 3.07 27.83
C ARG A 292 14.48 4.52 28.22
N LYS A 293 14.79 4.85 29.48
CA LYS A 293 14.79 6.24 30.01
C LYS A 293 15.81 7.16 29.28
N LYS A 294 16.58 6.63 28.34
CA LYS A 294 17.60 7.34 27.58
C LYS A 294 17.23 7.24 26.10
N GLN A 295 17.17 8.38 25.40
CA GLN A 295 16.96 8.42 23.96
C GLN A 295 17.91 7.43 23.26
N LEU A 296 17.34 6.55 22.44
CA LEU A 296 18.12 5.61 21.67
C LEU A 296 18.92 6.38 20.62
N THR A 297 20.16 5.99 20.47
CA THR A 297 21.06 6.58 19.49
C THR A 297 20.60 6.24 18.07
N VAL A 298 20.99 7.07 17.11
CA VAL A 298 20.82 6.82 15.66
C VAL A 298 21.30 5.42 15.26
N ASN A 299 22.31 4.90 15.97
CA ASN A 299 22.85 3.55 15.74
C ASN A 299 21.83 2.44 16.06
N ALA A 300 20.98 2.60 17.08
CA ALA A 300 19.97 1.59 17.40
C ALA A 300 18.92 1.47 16.30
N SER A 301 18.46 2.60 15.73
CA SER A 301 17.56 2.57 14.57
C SER A 301 18.22 1.93 13.35
N ARG A 302 19.49 2.23 13.09
CA ARG A 302 20.26 1.62 11.98
C ARG A 302 20.41 0.11 12.15
N ILE A 303 20.70 -0.36 13.37
CA ILE A 303 20.77 -1.80 13.67
C ILE A 303 19.41 -2.46 13.44
N ALA A 304 18.33 -1.84 13.92
CA ALA A 304 16.97 -2.33 13.68
C ALA A 304 16.62 -2.43 12.18
N MET A 305 17.00 -1.40 11.39
CA MET A 305 16.84 -1.42 9.93
C MET A 305 17.62 -2.57 9.28
N CYS A 306 18.88 -2.79 9.68
CA CYS A 306 19.69 -3.89 9.17
C CYS A 306 19.07 -5.26 9.50
N VAL A 307 18.69 -5.46 10.76
CA VAL A 307 18.07 -6.74 11.19
C VAL A 307 16.76 -7.00 10.42
N THR A 308 15.89 -5.99 10.35
CA THR A 308 14.64 -6.12 9.61
C THR A 308 14.89 -6.37 8.12
N GLY A 309 15.85 -5.64 7.52
CA GLY A 309 16.22 -5.84 6.12
C GLY A 309 16.68 -7.28 5.85
N ILE A 310 17.50 -7.86 6.73
CA ILE A 310 17.93 -9.27 6.61
C ILE A 310 16.76 -10.23 6.77
N VAL A 311 15.87 -10.00 7.73
CA VAL A 311 14.67 -10.84 7.90
C VAL A 311 13.82 -10.80 6.64
N VAL A 312 13.56 -9.62 6.07
CA VAL A 312 12.79 -9.48 4.82
C VAL A 312 13.50 -10.17 3.65
N LEU A 313 14.82 -10.03 3.54
CA LEU A 313 15.61 -10.73 2.53
C LEU A 313 15.40 -12.25 2.59
N VAL A 314 15.49 -12.83 3.78
CA VAL A 314 15.26 -14.27 3.99
C VAL A 314 13.83 -14.66 3.63
N LEU A 315 12.84 -13.87 4.03
CA LEU A 315 11.44 -14.12 3.70
C LEU A 315 11.16 -14.06 2.19
N CYS A 316 11.83 -13.15 1.45
CA CYS A 316 11.72 -13.08 -0.01
C CYS A 316 12.19 -14.37 -0.72
N PHE A 317 13.11 -15.12 -0.11
CA PHE A 317 13.54 -16.41 -0.66
C PHE A 317 12.63 -17.57 -0.30
N ILE A 318 11.89 -17.45 0.79
CA ILE A 318 10.99 -18.51 1.28
C ILE A 318 9.62 -18.42 0.60
N PHE A 319 9.09 -17.19 0.45
CA PHE A 319 7.75 -16.98 -0.07
C PHE A 319 7.78 -16.65 -1.57
N PRO A 320 6.94 -17.33 -2.38
CA PRO A 320 6.79 -16.99 -3.79
C PRO A 320 6.21 -15.56 -3.94
N PRO A 321 6.52 -14.88 -5.04
CA PRO A 321 5.97 -13.55 -5.28
C PRO A 321 4.45 -13.61 -5.46
N ASN A 322 3.75 -12.80 -4.71
CA ASN A 322 2.32 -12.55 -4.82
C ASN A 322 2.05 -11.08 -4.48
N VAL A 323 2.54 -10.21 -5.37
CA VAL A 323 2.68 -8.77 -5.08
C VAL A 323 1.32 -8.12 -4.83
N PHE A 324 0.35 -8.39 -5.69
CA PHE A 324 -0.96 -7.72 -5.64
C PHE A 324 -1.77 -8.10 -4.38
N TRP A 325 -2.01 -9.39 -4.18
CA TRP A 325 -2.86 -9.87 -3.08
C TRP A 325 -2.25 -9.64 -1.71
N LEU A 326 -0.93 -9.84 -1.60
CA LEU A 326 -0.22 -9.62 -0.34
C LEU A 326 -0.21 -8.12 0.02
N MET A 327 -0.06 -7.23 -0.97
CA MET A 327 -0.17 -5.78 -0.77
C MET A 327 -1.55 -5.38 -0.25
N LEU A 328 -2.62 -5.87 -0.90
CA LEU A 328 -3.98 -5.59 -0.48
C LEU A 328 -4.23 -6.06 0.97
N PHE A 329 -3.84 -7.29 1.28
CA PHE A 329 -4.00 -7.86 2.61
C PHE A 329 -3.30 -7.04 3.69
N ILE A 330 -2.02 -6.72 3.50
CA ILE A 330 -1.23 -5.97 4.49
C ILE A 330 -1.81 -4.57 4.74
N GLY A 331 -2.29 -3.90 3.68
CA GLY A 331 -2.99 -2.63 3.84
C GLY A 331 -4.19 -2.76 4.77
N THR A 332 -5.03 -3.76 4.56
CA THR A 332 -6.25 -3.96 5.37
C THR A 332 -5.99 -4.25 6.84
N VAL A 333 -4.82 -4.81 7.19
CA VAL A 333 -4.41 -5.00 8.59
C VAL A 333 -4.35 -3.67 9.36
N PHE A 334 -3.85 -2.60 8.74
CA PHE A 334 -3.86 -1.28 9.35
C PHE A 334 -5.28 -0.68 9.42
N ALA A 335 -6.11 -0.88 8.40
CA ALA A 335 -7.51 -0.46 8.44
C ALA A 335 -8.25 -1.10 9.62
N SER A 336 -8.05 -2.39 9.85
CA SER A 336 -8.71 -3.17 10.90
C SER A 336 -8.22 -2.83 12.31
N SER A 337 -6.89 -2.70 12.48
CA SER A 337 -6.28 -2.48 13.80
C SER A 337 -6.26 -1.00 14.20
N TRP A 338 -5.98 -0.10 13.25
CA TRP A 338 -5.79 1.32 13.55
C TRP A 338 -6.99 2.20 13.17
N GLY A 339 -7.82 1.78 12.22
CA GLY A 339 -9.00 2.56 11.82
C GLY A 339 -9.90 2.91 13.00
N PRO A 340 -10.50 1.92 13.68
CA PRO A 340 -11.37 2.19 14.82
C PRO A 340 -10.64 2.93 15.95
N VAL A 341 -9.46 2.46 16.37
CA VAL A 341 -8.70 3.08 17.47
C VAL A 341 -8.25 4.49 17.12
N GLY A 342 -7.77 4.75 15.91
CA GLY A 342 -7.29 6.05 15.46
C GLY A 342 -8.38 7.11 15.53
N PHE A 343 -9.55 6.84 14.92
CA PHE A 343 -10.66 7.77 14.96
C PHE A 343 -11.26 7.92 16.35
N MET A 344 -11.50 6.82 17.07
CA MET A 344 -12.03 6.89 18.44
C MET A 344 -11.07 7.56 19.42
N SER A 345 -9.76 7.46 19.22
CA SER A 345 -8.78 8.15 20.06
C SER A 345 -8.94 9.67 20.07
N ILE A 346 -9.47 10.23 19.00
CA ILE A 346 -9.65 11.67 18.80
C ILE A 346 -11.09 12.08 19.13
N TRP A 347 -12.06 11.34 18.60
CA TRP A 347 -13.47 11.75 18.60
C TRP A 347 -14.30 11.18 19.74
N SER A 348 -13.79 10.17 20.46
CA SER A 348 -14.44 9.62 21.65
C SER A 348 -13.74 10.04 22.94
N LYS A 349 -14.54 10.42 23.93
CA LYS A 349 -14.05 10.70 25.31
C LYS A 349 -14.06 9.46 26.19
N SER A 350 -14.79 8.43 25.80
CA SER A 350 -14.99 7.20 26.59
C SER A 350 -13.91 6.15 26.40
N ILE A 351 -13.15 6.21 25.29
CA ILE A 351 -12.12 5.21 24.99
C ILE A 351 -11.01 5.20 26.07
N THR A 352 -10.77 4.03 26.65
CA THR A 352 -9.74 3.80 27.66
C THR A 352 -8.44 3.28 27.06
N ALA A 353 -7.35 3.27 27.84
CA ALA A 353 -6.07 2.69 27.42
C ALA A 353 -6.18 1.18 27.13
N ASP A 354 -6.92 0.45 27.95
CA ASP A 354 -7.13 -0.98 27.75
C ASP A 354 -8.03 -1.25 26.54
N GLY A 355 -9.08 -0.45 26.34
CA GLY A 355 -9.91 -0.51 25.13
C GLY A 355 -9.10 -0.26 23.86
N ALA A 356 -8.21 0.73 23.84
CA ALA A 356 -7.32 1.01 22.73
C ALA A 356 -6.30 -0.12 22.50
N PHE A 357 -5.67 -0.64 23.55
CA PHE A 357 -4.73 -1.76 23.46
C PHE A 357 -5.38 -2.99 22.84
N TRP A 358 -6.49 -3.44 23.43
CA TRP A 358 -7.20 -4.61 22.94
C TRP A 358 -7.84 -4.38 21.58
N GLY A 359 -8.28 -3.15 21.28
CA GLY A 359 -8.76 -2.77 19.94
C GLY A 359 -7.72 -2.95 18.85
N ILE A 360 -6.45 -2.52 19.08
CA ILE A 360 -5.35 -2.75 18.16
C ILE A 360 -5.08 -4.25 18.00
N VAL A 361 -4.96 -4.98 19.10
CA VAL A 361 -4.63 -6.41 19.10
C VAL A 361 -5.70 -7.24 18.44
N THR A 362 -6.96 -7.06 18.82
CA THR A 362 -8.08 -7.83 18.26
C THR A 362 -8.38 -7.46 16.81
N GLY A 363 -8.19 -6.20 16.42
CA GLY A 363 -8.30 -5.78 15.03
C GLY A 363 -7.23 -6.40 14.14
N PHE A 364 -5.99 -6.50 14.65
CA PHE A 364 -4.89 -7.16 13.95
C PHE A 364 -5.18 -8.67 13.76
N PHE A 365 -5.40 -9.39 14.84
CA PHE A 365 -5.63 -10.84 14.78
C PHE A 365 -6.98 -11.20 14.14
N GLY A 366 -8.00 -10.36 14.30
CA GLY A 366 -9.31 -10.53 13.66
C GLY A 366 -9.26 -10.36 12.13
N ASN A 367 -8.21 -9.74 11.59
CA ASN A 367 -7.93 -9.72 10.15
C ASN A 367 -7.02 -10.90 9.75
N VAL A 368 -5.88 -11.04 10.43
CA VAL A 368 -4.82 -11.98 10.03
C VAL A 368 -5.26 -13.44 10.14
N ILE A 369 -5.98 -13.82 11.22
CA ILE A 369 -6.34 -15.23 11.45
C ILE A 369 -7.37 -15.72 10.41
N PRO A 370 -8.50 -15.02 10.16
CA PRO A 370 -9.44 -15.43 9.12
C PRO A 370 -8.81 -15.46 7.73
N ALA A 371 -7.97 -14.47 7.39
CA ALA A 371 -7.29 -14.43 6.11
C ALA A 371 -6.32 -15.62 5.93
N LEU A 372 -5.59 -15.98 6.98
CA LEU A 372 -4.70 -17.13 6.94
C LEU A 372 -5.48 -18.44 6.75
N PHE A 373 -6.60 -18.62 7.46
CA PHE A 373 -7.43 -19.83 7.36
C PHE A 373 -8.09 -19.95 5.99
N ASP A 374 -8.49 -18.84 5.38
CA ASP A 374 -9.01 -18.80 4.01
C ASP A 374 -7.90 -19.15 3.00
N TYR A 375 -6.71 -18.56 3.16
CA TYR A 375 -5.56 -18.81 2.29
C TYR A 375 -5.09 -20.29 2.29
N ILE A 376 -5.07 -20.92 3.44
CA ILE A 376 -4.70 -22.37 3.55
C ILE A 376 -5.86 -23.32 3.19
N GLY A 377 -7.02 -22.78 2.81
CA GLY A 377 -8.20 -23.57 2.42
C GLY A 377 -8.91 -24.26 3.59
N PHE A 378 -8.64 -23.86 4.83
CA PHE A 378 -9.32 -24.39 6.01
C PHE A 378 -10.77 -23.88 6.13
N ILE A 379 -11.03 -22.66 5.71
CA ILE A 379 -12.35 -22.04 5.57
C ILE A 379 -12.45 -21.42 4.18
N SER A 380 -13.67 -21.17 3.72
CA SER A 380 -13.92 -20.36 2.51
C SER A 380 -14.79 -19.18 2.91
N LEU A 381 -14.22 -17.99 2.87
CA LEU A 381 -14.93 -16.77 3.27
C LEU A 381 -15.71 -16.20 2.08
N PRO A 382 -17.03 -15.98 2.24
CA PRO A 382 -17.79 -15.28 1.22
C PRO A 382 -17.36 -13.79 1.16
N SER A 383 -17.58 -13.13 0.03
CA SER A 383 -17.13 -11.76 -0.24
C SER A 383 -17.54 -10.73 0.85
N TYR A 384 -18.70 -10.92 1.48
CA TYR A 384 -19.21 -10.05 2.54
C TYR A 384 -18.59 -10.29 3.92
N LEU A 385 -17.86 -11.38 4.13
CA LEU A 385 -17.07 -11.66 5.34
C LEU A 385 -15.59 -11.45 5.10
N ASN A 386 -15.25 -10.34 4.46
CA ASN A 386 -13.85 -9.98 4.21
C ASN A 386 -13.08 -9.83 5.54
N PRO A 387 -11.86 -10.38 5.66
CA PRO A 387 -11.03 -10.29 6.87
C PRO A 387 -10.84 -8.86 7.40
N ALA A 388 -10.76 -7.87 6.50
CA ALA A 388 -10.68 -6.46 6.87
C ALA A 388 -11.89 -6.01 7.70
N LEU A 389 -13.09 -6.37 7.24
CA LEU A 389 -14.34 -6.01 7.91
C LEU A 389 -14.50 -6.77 9.23
N ILE A 390 -14.14 -8.05 9.26
CA ILE A 390 -14.15 -8.88 10.47
C ILE A 390 -13.24 -8.24 11.51
N GLY A 391 -12.00 -7.95 11.17
CA GLY A 391 -11.02 -7.35 12.09
C GLY A 391 -11.45 -5.97 12.59
N ALA A 392 -11.93 -5.09 11.70
CA ALA A 392 -12.42 -3.76 12.08
C ALA A 392 -13.64 -3.83 13.02
N SER A 393 -14.57 -4.75 12.75
CA SER A 393 -15.76 -4.96 13.58
C SER A 393 -15.38 -5.49 14.95
N ILE A 394 -14.51 -6.50 15.03
CA ILE A 394 -14.01 -7.03 16.30
C ILE A 394 -13.28 -5.94 17.09
N SER A 395 -12.42 -5.16 16.43
CA SER A 395 -11.72 -4.04 17.06
C SER A 395 -12.71 -3.05 17.69
N LEU A 396 -13.70 -2.61 16.90
CA LEU A 396 -14.72 -1.64 17.36
C LEU A 396 -15.53 -2.17 18.55
N VAL A 397 -16.03 -3.40 18.47
CA VAL A 397 -16.79 -4.05 19.54
C VAL A 397 -15.92 -4.17 20.80
N THR A 398 -14.68 -4.59 20.66
CA THR A 398 -13.73 -4.73 21.77
C THR A 398 -13.48 -3.38 22.45
N ILE A 399 -13.27 -2.32 21.67
CA ILE A 399 -13.08 -0.97 22.21
C ILE A 399 -14.31 -0.56 23.05
N ILE A 400 -15.51 -0.72 22.48
CA ILE A 400 -16.76 -0.30 23.16
C ILE A 400 -17.01 -1.11 24.44
N TYR A 401 -16.71 -2.43 24.42
CA TYR A 401 -16.96 -3.31 25.55
C TYR A 401 -15.97 -3.09 26.71
N ILE A 402 -14.70 -2.80 26.41
CA ILE A 402 -13.63 -2.65 27.41
C ILE A 402 -13.53 -1.21 27.93
N SER A 403 -13.99 -0.21 27.16
CA SER A 403 -13.89 1.20 27.54
C SER A 403 -15.05 1.66 28.38
#